data_3ebabd622666ce7c60c6b5b45c9c2132
#
_entry.id   3ebabd622666ce7c60c6b5b45c9c2132
#
_cell.length_a   1.000
_cell.length_b   1.000
_cell.length_c   1.000
_cell.angle_alpha   90.00
_cell.angle_beta   90.00
_cell.angle_gamma   90.00
#
_symmetry.space_group_name_H-M   'P 1'
#
loop_
_entity.id
_entity.type
_entity.pdbx_description
1 polymer ?
#
loop_
_entity_poly.entity_id
_entity_poly.type
_entity_poly.pdbx_seq_one_letter_code
_entity_poly.pdbx_strand_id
1 'polypeptide(L)'
;MKSYGFDGNAPQGLGRKVTSVYVYEAPVRLWHWVTVLCIITLSVTGYLIGKPLPSVPGEATFNFVMGYIRFAHFTAGYILAIGLIGRLYWALVGNHHAREIILVPIWDKGWWKEFFFEVRWYMFIERYPKKYIGHNPVGQIAMATFLWAAVFMCFSGFALYGEGLGTKSWAYQAFGWVISAFGGNSLTVHNWHRLGMWSIILFVMIHVYAAIREDIMSKQSMVSTMISGFRMFKD
;
A
#
# COMPACT_ATOMS: atom_id res chain seq x y z
N MET A 1 14.31 -17.62 18.01
CA MET A 1 14.97 -17.36 16.73
C MET A 1 15.39 -18.72 16.16
N LYS A 2 14.61 -19.31 15.25
CA LYS A 2 14.99 -20.59 14.63
C LYS A 2 15.74 -20.28 13.33
N SER A 3 17.05 -20.48 13.33
CA SER A 3 17.86 -20.48 12.11
C SER A 3 17.61 -21.82 11.41
N TYR A 4 16.98 -21.79 10.24
CA TYR A 4 16.97 -22.95 9.38
C TYR A 4 18.30 -22.97 8.61
N GLY A 5 19.30 -23.66 9.16
CA GLY A 5 20.52 -24.02 8.45
C GLY A 5 20.19 -25.16 7.48
N PHE A 6 20.53 -25.00 6.22
CA PHE A 6 20.58 -26.11 5.27
C PHE A 6 21.80 -26.96 5.58
N ASP A 7 21.60 -28.23 5.94
CA ASP A 7 22.67 -29.19 6.15
C ASP A 7 23.44 -29.51 4.87
N GLY A 8 24.71 -29.63 5.05
CA GLY A 8 25.83 -29.59 4.12
C GLY A 8 25.99 -30.71 3.10
N ASN A 9 25.01 -30.95 2.22
CA ASN A 9 25.20 -31.79 1.03
C ASN A 9 24.85 -31.06 -0.27
N ALA A 10 25.21 -29.77 -0.38
CA ALA A 10 25.21 -29.10 -1.68
C ALA A 10 26.46 -29.53 -2.48
N PRO A 11 26.37 -29.75 -3.82
CA PRO A 11 27.51 -30.09 -4.64
C PRO A 11 28.60 -29.02 -4.48
N GLN A 12 29.81 -29.45 -4.13
CA GLN A 12 30.95 -28.57 -4.03
C GLN A 12 31.19 -27.93 -5.40
N GLY A 13 30.87 -26.63 -5.51
CA GLY A 13 31.14 -25.86 -6.71
C GLY A 13 30.22 -24.68 -7.00
N LEU A 14 29.04 -24.58 -6.40
CA LEU A 14 28.04 -23.53 -6.74
C LEU A 14 27.41 -22.84 -5.52
N GLY A 15 27.93 -23.02 -4.33
CA GLY A 15 27.28 -22.59 -3.10
C GLY A 15 27.84 -21.31 -2.48
N ARG A 16 27.44 -20.12 -2.96
CA ARG A 16 27.52 -18.93 -2.14
C ARG A 16 26.58 -19.10 -0.95
N LYS A 17 27.07 -19.03 0.29
CA LYS A 17 26.22 -19.09 1.48
C LYS A 17 25.27 -17.91 1.47
N VAL A 18 23.99 -18.14 1.32
CA VAL A 18 22.94 -17.10 1.36
C VAL A 18 22.19 -17.25 2.67
N THR A 19 22.22 -16.24 3.52
CA THR A 19 21.40 -16.21 4.74
C THR A 19 19.96 -15.89 4.34
N SER A 20 19.03 -16.76 4.71
CA SER A 20 17.59 -16.58 4.44
C SER A 20 16.83 -16.39 5.75
N VAL A 21 15.99 -15.36 5.81
CA VAL A 21 15.16 -15.04 6.98
C VAL A 21 13.70 -14.92 6.55
N TYR A 22 12.77 -15.59 7.27
CA TYR A 22 11.35 -15.43 7.03
C TYR A 22 10.84 -14.11 7.62
N VAL A 23 10.33 -13.21 6.78
CA VAL A 23 9.95 -11.85 7.14
C VAL A 23 8.44 -11.65 7.06
N TYR A 24 7.84 -11.91 5.89
CA TYR A 24 6.43 -11.62 5.66
C TYR A 24 5.57 -12.87 5.58
N GLU A 25 4.62 -12.96 6.50
CA GLU A 25 3.62 -14.02 6.56
C GLU A 25 2.66 -13.97 5.37
N ALA A 26 2.07 -15.12 5.04
CA ALA A 26 1.17 -15.26 3.89
C ALA A 26 0.02 -14.23 3.86
N PRO A 27 -0.68 -13.90 4.97
CA PRO A 27 -1.73 -12.88 4.97
C PRO A 27 -1.22 -11.49 4.59
N VAL A 28 -0.01 -11.10 5.01
CA VAL A 28 0.60 -9.81 4.66
C VAL A 28 0.88 -9.73 3.15
N ARG A 29 1.40 -10.82 2.57
CA ARG A 29 1.70 -10.91 1.15
C ARG A 29 0.43 -10.92 0.30
N LEU A 30 -0.59 -11.68 0.71
CA LEU A 30 -1.89 -11.69 0.06
C LEU A 30 -2.53 -10.30 0.08
N TRP A 31 -2.55 -9.66 1.24
CA TRP A 31 -3.06 -8.28 1.38
C TRP A 31 -2.33 -7.32 0.44
N HIS A 32 -1.00 -7.41 0.36
CA HIS A 32 -0.21 -6.55 -0.52
C HIS A 32 -0.65 -6.69 -1.99
N TRP A 33 -0.74 -7.93 -2.52
CA TRP A 33 -1.07 -8.13 -3.92
C TRP A 33 -2.54 -7.79 -4.23
N VAL A 34 -3.47 -8.08 -3.32
CA VAL A 34 -4.87 -7.62 -3.44
C VAL A 34 -4.93 -6.10 -3.45
N THR A 35 -4.18 -5.43 -2.57
CA THR A 35 -4.11 -3.96 -2.54
C THR A 35 -3.54 -3.39 -3.84
N VAL A 36 -2.52 -4.01 -4.43
CA VAL A 36 -1.98 -3.61 -5.75
C VAL A 36 -3.07 -3.63 -6.82
N LEU A 37 -3.82 -4.73 -6.91
CA LEU A 37 -4.92 -4.85 -7.88
C LEU A 37 -6.03 -3.83 -7.62
N CYS A 38 -6.40 -3.60 -6.36
CA CYS A 38 -7.38 -2.58 -5.98
C CYS A 38 -6.91 -1.18 -6.39
N ILE A 39 -5.66 -0.81 -6.11
CA ILE A 39 -5.12 0.52 -6.45
C ILE A 39 -5.12 0.74 -7.96
N ILE A 40 -4.71 -0.24 -8.75
CA ILE A 40 -4.73 -0.14 -10.22
C ILE A 40 -6.19 0.09 -10.69
N THR A 41 -7.12 -0.75 -10.23
CA THR A 41 -8.54 -0.65 -10.60
C THR A 41 -9.14 0.69 -10.18
N LEU A 42 -8.92 1.10 -8.91
CA LEU A 42 -9.44 2.35 -8.35
C LEU A 42 -8.86 3.58 -9.05
N SER A 43 -7.57 3.58 -9.39
CA SER A 43 -6.94 4.71 -10.08
C SER A 43 -7.48 4.88 -11.49
N VAL A 44 -7.57 3.79 -12.26
CA VAL A 44 -8.08 3.83 -13.63
C VAL A 44 -9.57 4.23 -13.64
N THR A 45 -10.38 3.54 -12.84
CA THR A 45 -11.83 3.81 -12.79
C THR A 45 -12.13 5.17 -12.16
N GLY A 46 -11.39 5.59 -11.12
CA GLY A 46 -11.54 6.90 -10.50
C GLY A 46 -11.20 8.04 -11.45
N TYR A 47 -10.14 7.88 -12.27
CA TYR A 47 -9.82 8.85 -13.32
C TYR A 47 -10.96 8.96 -14.34
N LEU A 48 -11.52 7.83 -14.81
CA LEU A 48 -12.64 7.79 -15.76
C LEU A 48 -13.94 8.32 -15.16
N ILE A 49 -14.19 8.17 -13.86
CA ILE A 49 -15.33 8.78 -13.17
C ILE A 49 -15.17 10.30 -13.11
N GLY A 50 -13.98 10.78 -12.81
CA GLY A 50 -13.67 12.23 -12.75
C GLY A 50 -13.56 12.90 -14.12
N LYS A 51 -13.33 12.11 -15.19
CA LYS A 51 -13.26 12.57 -16.59
C LYS A 51 -13.98 11.53 -17.47
N PRO A 52 -15.32 11.58 -17.51
CA PRO A 52 -16.11 10.59 -18.21
C PRO A 52 -15.77 10.49 -19.69
N LEU A 53 -15.88 9.29 -20.24
CA LEU A 53 -15.78 9.03 -21.66
C LEU A 53 -16.90 9.79 -22.40
N PRO A 54 -16.67 10.22 -23.66
CA PRO A 54 -17.72 10.82 -24.47
C PRO A 54 -18.95 9.92 -24.55
N SER A 55 -20.14 10.50 -24.40
CA SER A 55 -21.37 9.77 -24.58
C SER A 55 -21.54 9.36 -26.05
N VAL A 56 -21.98 8.10 -26.25
CA VAL A 56 -22.33 7.57 -27.58
C VAL A 56 -23.82 7.73 -27.80
N PRO A 57 -24.28 8.04 -29.03
CA PRO A 57 -25.71 8.06 -29.35
C PRO A 57 -26.33 6.67 -29.16
N GLY A 58 -27.58 6.61 -28.67
CA GLY A 58 -28.33 5.39 -28.50
C GLY A 58 -28.99 5.28 -27.13
N GLU A 59 -29.77 4.22 -26.96
CA GLU A 59 -30.45 3.90 -25.70
C GLU A 59 -29.48 3.62 -24.57
N ALA A 60 -29.67 4.26 -23.41
CA ALA A 60 -28.81 4.10 -22.23
C ALA A 60 -28.68 2.63 -21.79
N THR A 61 -29.70 1.80 -22.03
CA THR A 61 -29.71 0.37 -21.75
C THR A 61 -28.59 -0.39 -22.50
N PHE A 62 -28.21 0.07 -23.69
CA PHE A 62 -27.16 -0.54 -24.50
C PHE A 62 -25.78 0.11 -24.29
N ASN A 63 -25.72 1.24 -23.56
CA ASN A 63 -24.52 2.05 -23.37
C ASN A 63 -24.20 2.24 -21.88
N PHE A 64 -24.14 1.14 -21.10
CA PHE A 64 -23.96 1.18 -19.64
C PHE A 64 -22.50 1.18 -19.20
N VAL A 65 -21.56 1.64 -20.04
CA VAL A 65 -20.12 1.62 -19.76
C VAL A 65 -19.77 2.33 -18.47
N MET A 66 -20.28 3.55 -18.26
CA MET A 66 -20.00 4.31 -17.02
C MET A 66 -20.58 3.63 -15.78
N GLY A 67 -21.67 2.88 -15.91
CA GLY A 67 -22.21 2.06 -14.83
C GLY A 67 -21.25 0.93 -14.44
N TYR A 68 -20.68 0.22 -15.41
CA TYR A 68 -19.67 -0.82 -15.14
C TYR A 68 -18.39 -0.25 -14.54
N ILE A 69 -17.92 0.94 -15.00
CA ILE A 69 -16.76 1.62 -14.42
C ILE A 69 -17.02 1.96 -12.94
N ARG A 70 -18.19 2.52 -12.60
CA ARG A 70 -18.59 2.81 -11.21
C ARG A 70 -18.71 1.52 -10.39
N PHE A 71 -19.30 0.47 -10.94
CA PHE A 71 -19.40 -0.83 -10.29
C PHE A 71 -18.03 -1.40 -9.94
N ALA A 72 -17.09 -1.40 -10.89
CA ALA A 72 -15.71 -1.85 -10.65
C ALA A 72 -15.02 -1.00 -9.58
N HIS A 73 -15.19 0.34 -9.61
CA HIS A 73 -14.64 1.26 -8.62
C HIS A 73 -15.14 0.95 -7.21
N PHE A 74 -16.46 0.85 -7.04
CA PHE A 74 -17.05 0.60 -5.72
C PHE A 74 -16.69 -0.80 -5.21
N THR A 75 -16.73 -1.82 -6.07
CA THR A 75 -16.31 -3.19 -5.70
C THR A 75 -14.86 -3.21 -5.22
N ALA A 76 -13.93 -2.60 -5.95
CA ALA A 76 -12.53 -2.52 -5.54
C ALA A 76 -12.36 -1.70 -4.25
N GLY A 77 -13.18 -0.65 -4.04
CA GLY A 77 -13.21 0.14 -2.81
C GLY A 77 -13.63 -0.69 -1.60
N TYR A 78 -14.66 -1.53 -1.73
CA TYR A 78 -15.08 -2.45 -0.67
C TYR A 78 -13.98 -3.49 -0.36
N ILE A 79 -13.37 -4.08 -1.39
CA ILE A 79 -12.28 -5.05 -1.21
C ILE A 79 -11.10 -4.40 -0.49
N LEU A 80 -10.73 -3.18 -0.88
CA LEU A 80 -9.66 -2.43 -0.22
C LEU A 80 -9.99 -2.15 1.26
N ALA A 81 -11.22 -1.72 1.57
CA ALA A 81 -11.64 -1.41 2.94
C ALA A 81 -11.61 -2.67 3.83
N ILE A 82 -12.16 -3.79 3.36
CA ILE A 82 -12.10 -5.09 4.06
C ILE A 82 -10.64 -5.53 4.24
N GLY A 83 -9.83 -5.38 3.20
CA GLY A 83 -8.40 -5.68 3.25
C GLY A 83 -7.64 -4.83 4.28
N LEU A 84 -7.97 -3.54 4.43
CA LEU A 84 -7.39 -2.68 5.46
C LEU A 84 -7.77 -3.13 6.87
N ILE A 85 -9.03 -3.51 7.10
CA ILE A 85 -9.47 -4.06 8.40
C ILE A 85 -8.70 -5.35 8.70
N GLY A 86 -8.61 -6.26 7.74
CA GLY A 86 -7.83 -7.49 7.87
C GLY A 86 -6.34 -7.22 8.13
N ARG A 87 -5.76 -6.19 7.51
CA ARG A 87 -4.37 -5.78 7.72
C ARG A 87 -4.13 -5.22 9.12
N LEU A 88 -5.07 -4.43 9.64
CA LEU A 88 -5.02 -3.92 11.02
C LEU A 88 -5.13 -5.07 12.03
N TYR A 89 -6.07 -5.99 11.81
CA TYR A 89 -6.17 -7.20 12.63
C TYR A 89 -4.87 -8.01 12.63
N TRP A 90 -4.27 -8.23 11.43
CA TRP A 90 -3.03 -8.99 11.33
C TRP A 90 -1.83 -8.31 11.99
N ALA A 91 -1.84 -6.99 12.11
CA ALA A 91 -0.83 -6.26 12.87
C ALA A 91 -0.89 -6.55 14.38
N LEU A 92 -2.03 -6.98 14.90
CA LEU A 92 -2.19 -7.34 16.31
C LEU A 92 -1.76 -8.78 16.60
N VAL A 93 -2.05 -9.71 15.69
CA VAL A 93 -1.84 -11.15 15.89
C VAL A 93 -0.63 -11.73 15.13
N GLY A 94 -0.15 -11.05 14.10
CA GLY A 94 0.97 -11.49 13.27
C GLY A 94 2.34 -11.26 13.93
N ASN A 95 3.39 -11.57 13.16
CA ASN A 95 4.77 -11.44 13.62
C ASN A 95 5.19 -9.96 13.83
N HIS A 96 6.41 -9.74 14.36
CA HIS A 96 6.94 -8.40 14.61
C HIS A 96 6.92 -7.52 13.36
N HIS A 97 7.28 -8.06 12.18
CA HIS A 97 7.33 -7.32 10.91
C HIS A 97 5.93 -6.91 10.40
N ALA A 98 4.87 -7.59 10.85
CA ALA A 98 3.50 -7.19 10.54
C ALA A 98 3.10 -5.85 11.19
N ARG A 99 3.75 -5.45 12.29
CA ARG A 99 3.46 -4.23 13.07
C ARG A 99 4.26 -3.01 12.64
N GLU A 100 5.39 -3.20 11.98
CA GLU A 100 6.38 -2.14 11.67
C GLU A 100 5.82 -0.91 10.99
N ILE A 101 4.82 -1.10 10.13
CA ILE A 101 4.19 0.00 9.38
C ILE A 101 3.07 0.73 10.15
N ILE A 102 2.64 0.18 11.28
CA ILE A 102 1.60 0.77 12.13
C ILE A 102 2.22 1.41 13.37
N LEU A 103 3.18 0.70 13.98
CA LEU A 103 3.87 1.14 15.19
C LEU A 103 5.29 1.63 14.83
N VAL A 104 5.37 2.81 14.22
CA VAL A 104 6.65 3.46 13.93
C VAL A 104 7.23 4.02 15.22
N PRO A 105 8.45 3.62 15.64
CA PRO A 105 9.01 4.00 16.95
C PRO A 105 9.63 5.40 16.92
N ILE A 106 8.83 6.43 16.62
CA ILE A 106 9.27 7.83 16.50
C ILE A 106 9.80 8.44 17.80
N TRP A 107 9.57 7.78 18.94
CA TRP A 107 10.10 8.17 20.25
C TRP A 107 11.52 7.68 20.51
N ASP A 108 12.07 6.76 19.70
CA ASP A 108 13.41 6.23 19.86
C ASP A 108 14.44 7.10 19.11
N LYS A 109 15.41 7.66 19.87
CA LYS A 109 16.51 8.45 19.30
C LYS A 109 17.44 7.61 18.40
N GLY A 110 17.58 6.30 18.66
CA GLY A 110 18.34 5.38 17.83
C GLY A 110 17.71 5.23 16.45
N TRP A 111 16.40 5.11 16.42
CA TRP A 111 15.62 5.02 15.19
C TRP A 111 15.79 6.27 14.30
N TRP A 112 15.83 7.48 14.88
CA TRP A 112 16.08 8.71 14.11
C TRP A 112 17.47 8.78 13.50
N LYS A 113 18.50 8.23 14.17
CA LYS A 113 19.85 8.12 13.58
C LYS A 113 19.84 7.24 12.33
N GLU A 114 19.14 6.10 12.40
CA GLU A 114 18.96 5.21 11.25
C GLU A 114 18.13 5.88 10.15
N PHE A 115 17.08 6.60 10.49
CA PHE A 115 16.28 7.36 9.53
C PHE A 115 17.11 8.36 8.73
N PHE A 116 17.89 9.20 9.41
CA PHE A 116 18.74 10.17 8.72
C PHE A 116 19.88 9.52 7.94
N PHE A 117 20.39 8.37 8.40
CA PHE A 117 21.32 7.58 7.62
C PHE A 117 20.69 7.12 6.30
N GLU A 118 19.48 6.55 6.34
CA GLU A 118 18.76 6.10 5.16
C GLU A 118 18.40 7.25 4.21
N VAL A 119 17.99 8.42 4.73
CA VAL A 119 17.78 9.61 3.90
C VAL A 119 19.07 9.98 3.13
N ARG A 120 20.25 10.00 3.81
CA ARG A 120 21.52 10.26 3.14
C ARG A 120 21.87 9.18 2.11
N TRP A 121 21.52 7.90 2.40
CA TRP A 121 21.66 6.81 1.44
C TRP A 121 20.82 7.03 0.18
N TYR A 122 19.55 7.42 0.34
CA TYR A 122 18.68 7.75 -0.81
C TYR A 122 19.14 9.00 -1.57
N MET A 123 19.82 9.93 -0.90
CA MET A 123 20.43 11.12 -1.52
C MET A 123 21.82 10.85 -2.12
N PHE A 124 22.29 9.60 -2.15
CA PHE A 124 23.61 9.19 -2.67
C PHE A 124 24.83 9.79 -1.91
N ILE A 125 24.62 10.24 -0.68
CA ILE A 125 25.68 10.77 0.18
C ILE A 125 26.44 9.62 0.86
N GLU A 126 25.74 8.59 1.31
CA GLU A 126 26.34 7.40 1.90
C GLU A 126 26.80 6.43 0.81
N ARG A 127 27.96 5.82 1.01
CA ARG A 127 28.57 4.94 0.00
C ARG A 127 28.07 3.50 0.08
N TYR A 128 27.72 3.04 1.27
CA TYR A 128 27.33 1.64 1.51
C TYR A 128 25.94 1.56 2.16
N PRO A 129 25.06 0.69 1.66
CA PRO A 129 23.74 0.49 2.25
C PRO A 129 23.85 -0.27 3.58
N LYS A 130 22.91 0.00 4.47
CA LYS A 130 22.63 -0.88 5.60
C LYS A 130 21.63 -1.97 5.19
N LYS A 131 21.76 -3.14 5.82
CA LYS A 131 20.86 -4.26 5.57
C LYS A 131 19.82 -4.35 6.70
N TYR A 132 18.53 -4.31 6.35
CA TYR A 132 17.42 -4.40 7.29
C TYR A 132 16.61 -5.67 7.04
N ILE A 133 16.20 -6.38 8.10
CA ILE A 133 15.38 -7.60 7.97
C ILE A 133 13.96 -7.25 7.57
N GLY A 134 13.34 -6.23 8.15
CA GLY A 134 12.02 -5.70 7.81
C GLY A 134 12.09 -4.46 6.92
N HIS A 135 11.31 -3.45 7.27
CA HIS A 135 11.38 -2.14 6.64
C HIS A 135 12.49 -1.30 7.28
N ASN A 136 13.24 -0.57 6.45
CA ASN A 136 14.09 0.50 6.97
C ASN A 136 13.24 1.67 7.49
N PRO A 137 13.79 2.58 8.31
CA PRO A 137 13.01 3.67 8.92
C PRO A 137 12.30 4.58 7.92
N VAL A 138 12.90 4.87 6.76
CA VAL A 138 12.26 5.65 5.69
C VAL A 138 11.08 4.87 5.10
N GLY A 139 11.25 3.57 4.86
CA GLY A 139 10.21 2.67 4.41
C GLY A 139 9.06 2.56 5.42
N GLN A 140 9.34 2.52 6.73
CA GLN A 140 8.30 2.50 7.77
C GLN A 140 7.42 3.75 7.70
N ILE A 141 8.00 4.96 7.63
CA ILE A 141 7.23 6.21 7.49
C ILE A 141 6.44 6.21 6.18
N ALA A 142 7.08 5.86 5.07
CA ALA A 142 6.43 5.85 3.77
C ALA A 142 5.21 4.90 3.75
N MET A 143 5.35 3.68 4.30
CA MET A 143 4.25 2.72 4.38
C MET A 143 3.17 3.15 5.37
N ALA A 144 3.52 3.75 6.52
CA ALA A 144 2.56 4.32 7.45
C ALA A 144 1.75 5.46 6.81
N THR A 145 2.42 6.36 6.08
CA THR A 145 1.76 7.44 5.33
C THR A 145 0.79 6.88 4.29
N PHE A 146 1.21 5.85 3.54
CA PHE A 146 0.32 5.17 2.60
C PHE A 146 -0.90 4.56 3.29
N LEU A 147 -0.72 3.91 4.44
CA LEU A 147 -1.83 3.31 5.19
C LEU A 147 -2.86 4.37 5.60
N TRP A 148 -2.41 5.51 6.12
CA TRP A 148 -3.30 6.62 6.48
C TRP A 148 -3.97 7.25 5.25
N ALA A 149 -3.25 7.38 4.14
CA ALA A 149 -3.84 7.83 2.88
C ALA A 149 -4.93 6.87 2.39
N ALA A 150 -4.71 5.55 2.47
CA ALA A 150 -5.70 4.54 2.11
C ALA A 150 -6.94 4.58 3.02
N VAL A 151 -6.77 4.79 4.32
CA VAL A 151 -7.88 5.01 5.27
C VAL A 151 -8.67 6.25 4.87
N PHE A 152 -8.00 7.37 4.61
CA PHE A 152 -8.65 8.60 4.14
C PHE A 152 -9.44 8.37 2.83
N MET A 153 -8.86 7.64 1.88
CA MET A 153 -9.53 7.31 0.61
C MET A 153 -10.78 6.45 0.82
N CYS A 154 -10.75 5.50 1.76
CA CYS A 154 -11.94 4.72 2.10
C CYS A 154 -13.03 5.61 2.73
N PHE A 155 -12.69 6.43 3.72
CA PHE A 155 -13.66 7.30 4.39
C PHE A 155 -14.29 8.32 3.44
N SER A 156 -13.47 9.04 2.67
CA SER A 156 -13.96 9.99 1.68
C SER A 156 -14.74 9.30 0.55
N GLY A 157 -14.30 8.12 0.10
CA GLY A 157 -14.99 7.33 -0.91
C GLY A 157 -16.36 6.85 -0.45
N PHE A 158 -16.49 6.32 0.78
CA PHE A 158 -17.78 5.92 1.34
C PHE A 158 -18.71 7.10 1.61
N ALA A 159 -18.18 8.27 1.98
CA ALA A 159 -18.98 9.48 2.13
C ALA A 159 -19.62 9.90 0.80
N LEU A 160 -18.81 9.94 -0.28
CA LEU A 160 -19.29 10.27 -1.63
C LEU A 160 -20.24 9.19 -2.18
N TYR A 161 -19.96 7.92 -1.93
CA TYR A 161 -20.85 6.82 -2.29
C TYR A 161 -22.19 6.93 -1.57
N GLY A 162 -22.16 7.21 -0.26
CA GLY A 162 -23.36 7.40 0.56
C GLY A 162 -24.22 8.59 0.09
N GLU A 163 -23.58 9.70 -0.28
CA GLU A 163 -24.29 10.86 -0.86
C GLU A 163 -25.00 10.48 -2.16
N GLY A 164 -24.30 9.73 -3.04
CA GLY A 164 -24.90 9.24 -4.30
C GLY A 164 -26.07 8.27 -4.12
N LEU A 165 -26.12 7.51 -3.01
CA LEU A 165 -27.23 6.64 -2.64
C LEU A 165 -28.38 7.38 -1.93
N GLY A 166 -28.14 8.62 -1.48
CA GLY A 166 -29.10 9.42 -0.71
C GLY A 166 -28.88 9.36 0.80
N THR A 167 -29.39 10.38 1.48
CA THR A 167 -29.15 10.66 2.92
C THR A 167 -29.66 9.57 3.88
N LYS A 168 -30.58 8.72 3.43
CA LYS A 168 -31.11 7.59 4.21
C LYS A 168 -30.25 6.32 4.08
N SER A 169 -29.26 6.30 3.20
CA SER A 169 -28.40 5.13 3.02
C SER A 169 -27.50 4.89 4.23
N TRP A 170 -27.16 3.62 4.49
CA TRP A 170 -26.25 3.25 5.56
C TRP A 170 -24.88 3.93 5.43
N ALA A 171 -24.40 4.07 4.20
CA ALA A 171 -23.10 4.69 3.92
C ALA A 171 -23.11 6.19 4.26
N TYR A 172 -24.20 6.91 3.94
CA TYR A 172 -24.32 8.30 4.32
C TYR A 172 -24.46 8.46 5.84
N GLN A 173 -25.22 7.61 6.51
CA GLN A 173 -25.37 7.66 7.96
C GLN A 173 -24.03 7.40 8.68
N ALA A 174 -23.21 6.48 8.17
CA ALA A 174 -21.91 6.14 8.77
C ALA A 174 -20.81 7.14 8.41
N PHE A 175 -20.79 7.67 7.19
CA PHE A 175 -19.66 8.45 6.66
C PHE A 175 -20.02 9.88 6.22
N GLY A 176 -21.27 10.28 6.21
CA GLY A 176 -21.71 11.63 5.79
C GLY A 176 -21.10 12.76 6.62
N TRP A 177 -20.68 12.49 7.85
CA TRP A 177 -19.94 13.44 8.68
C TRP A 177 -18.63 13.93 8.04
N VAL A 178 -18.02 13.12 7.15
CA VAL A 178 -16.84 13.53 6.38
C VAL A 178 -17.16 14.76 5.52
N ILE A 179 -18.34 14.77 4.85
CA ILE A 179 -18.75 15.91 4.04
C ILE A 179 -18.90 17.15 4.92
N SER A 180 -19.52 17.00 6.11
CA SER A 180 -19.67 18.09 7.07
C SER A 180 -18.32 18.62 7.56
N ALA A 181 -17.34 17.75 7.81
CA ALA A 181 -15.99 18.11 8.21
C ALA A 181 -15.24 18.93 7.14
N PHE A 182 -15.60 18.75 5.85
CA PHE A 182 -15.08 19.53 4.73
C PHE A 182 -15.99 20.72 4.34
N GLY A 183 -16.73 21.28 5.30
CA GLY A 183 -17.55 22.47 5.13
C GLY A 183 -18.92 22.20 4.50
N GLY A 184 -19.42 20.95 4.51
CA GLY A 184 -20.73 20.58 3.99
C GLY A 184 -20.82 20.55 2.46
N ASN A 185 -19.69 20.69 1.77
CA ASN A 185 -19.64 20.71 0.31
C ASN A 185 -18.97 19.43 -0.24
N SER A 186 -19.77 18.59 -0.88
CA SER A 186 -19.28 17.33 -1.46
C SER A 186 -18.26 17.53 -2.57
N LEU A 187 -18.31 18.63 -3.32
CA LEU A 187 -17.30 18.96 -4.32
C LEU A 187 -15.91 19.11 -3.70
N THR A 188 -15.83 19.67 -2.50
CA THR A 188 -14.57 19.74 -1.74
C THR A 188 -14.05 18.34 -1.43
N VAL A 189 -14.91 17.42 -0.98
CA VAL A 189 -14.54 16.03 -0.72
C VAL A 189 -14.10 15.33 -2.01
N HIS A 190 -14.78 15.53 -3.13
CA HIS A 190 -14.37 15.01 -4.44
C HIS A 190 -12.97 15.48 -4.83
N ASN A 191 -12.66 16.76 -4.64
CA ASN A 191 -11.34 17.31 -4.95
C ASN A 191 -10.24 16.70 -4.08
N TRP A 192 -10.48 16.54 -2.77
CA TRP A 192 -9.54 15.90 -1.86
C TRP A 192 -9.38 14.41 -2.14
N HIS A 193 -10.46 13.69 -2.45
CA HIS A 193 -10.41 12.30 -2.86
C HIS A 193 -9.57 12.12 -4.14
N ARG A 194 -9.78 12.99 -5.12
CA ARG A 194 -8.99 13.01 -6.36
C ARG A 194 -7.52 13.35 -6.11
N LEU A 195 -7.23 14.30 -5.23
CA LEU A 195 -5.86 14.62 -4.83
C LEU A 195 -5.21 13.42 -4.13
N GLY A 196 -5.94 12.74 -3.26
CA GLY A 196 -5.48 11.50 -2.61
C GLY A 196 -5.15 10.40 -3.62
N MET A 197 -5.94 10.24 -4.68
CA MET A 197 -5.63 9.31 -5.78
C MET A 197 -4.27 9.63 -6.42
N TRP A 198 -4.02 10.89 -6.79
CA TRP A 198 -2.76 11.29 -7.39
C TRP A 198 -1.57 11.13 -6.43
N SER A 199 -1.78 11.41 -5.15
CA SER A 199 -0.77 11.19 -4.11
C SER A 199 -0.42 9.70 -3.97
N ILE A 200 -1.40 8.80 -4.04
CA ILE A 200 -1.18 7.35 -4.02
C ILE A 200 -0.45 6.88 -5.29
N ILE A 201 -0.81 7.39 -6.46
CA ILE A 201 -0.12 7.05 -7.72
C ILE A 201 1.37 7.46 -7.63
N LEU A 202 1.65 8.67 -7.17
CA LEU A 202 3.02 9.14 -6.96
C LEU A 202 3.77 8.27 -5.95
N PHE A 203 3.11 7.94 -4.84
CA PHE A 203 3.66 7.02 -3.84
C PHE A 203 4.02 5.67 -4.43
N VAL A 204 3.13 5.06 -5.23
CA VAL A 204 3.38 3.75 -5.88
C VAL A 204 4.58 3.81 -6.81
N MET A 205 4.73 4.88 -7.60
CA MET A 205 5.91 5.05 -8.47
C MET A 205 7.20 5.10 -7.66
N ILE A 206 7.23 5.89 -6.59
CA ILE A 206 8.40 6.00 -5.70
C ILE A 206 8.65 4.67 -4.99
N HIS A 207 7.61 3.98 -4.52
CA HIS A 207 7.72 2.70 -3.83
C HIS A 207 8.32 1.61 -4.73
N VAL A 208 7.84 1.48 -5.96
CA VAL A 208 8.37 0.49 -6.91
C VAL A 208 9.82 0.80 -7.25
N TYR A 209 10.15 2.07 -7.51
CA TYR A 209 11.52 2.50 -7.73
C TYR A 209 12.43 2.16 -6.53
N ALA A 210 12.02 2.52 -5.32
CA ALA A 210 12.79 2.25 -4.11
C ALA A 210 12.98 0.74 -3.86
N ALA A 211 11.94 -0.07 -4.07
CA ALA A 211 12.02 -1.52 -3.91
C ALA A 211 13.03 -2.15 -4.90
N ILE A 212 12.98 -1.76 -6.17
CA ILE A 212 13.93 -2.25 -7.20
C ILE A 212 15.35 -1.77 -6.90
N ARG A 213 15.50 -0.48 -6.54
CA ARG A 213 16.81 0.09 -6.18
C ARG A 213 17.44 -0.66 -5.02
N GLU A 214 16.68 -0.90 -3.95
CA GLU A 214 17.18 -1.65 -2.79
C GLU A 214 17.49 -3.11 -3.14
N ASP A 215 16.69 -3.78 -3.96
CA ASP A 215 16.96 -5.14 -4.40
C ASP A 215 18.33 -5.26 -5.09
N ILE A 216 18.67 -4.27 -5.93
CA ILE A 216 19.91 -4.24 -6.72
C ILE A 216 21.10 -3.76 -5.86
N MET A 217 20.96 -2.61 -5.18
CA MET A 217 22.10 -1.92 -4.54
C MET A 217 22.46 -2.50 -3.18
N SER A 218 21.47 -2.90 -2.37
CA SER A 218 21.71 -3.51 -1.07
C SER A 218 21.93 -5.02 -1.13
N LYS A 219 21.79 -5.62 -2.33
CA LYS A 219 21.92 -7.07 -2.56
C LYS A 219 21.01 -7.90 -1.65
N GLN A 220 19.83 -7.40 -1.39
CA GLN A 220 18.77 -8.07 -0.62
C GLN A 220 17.62 -8.41 -1.57
N SER A 221 16.99 -9.56 -1.39
CA SER A 221 15.86 -9.97 -2.24
C SER A 221 14.57 -9.25 -1.85
N MET A 222 14.48 -7.91 -2.08
CA MET A 222 13.33 -7.10 -1.66
C MET A 222 12.04 -7.49 -2.38
N VAL A 223 12.08 -7.54 -3.72
CA VAL A 223 10.91 -7.83 -4.54
C VAL A 223 10.43 -9.27 -4.34
N SER A 224 11.33 -10.25 -4.38
CA SER A 224 10.98 -11.66 -4.20
C SER A 224 10.51 -11.98 -2.77
N THR A 225 10.84 -11.17 -1.77
CA THR A 225 10.33 -11.33 -0.40
C THR A 225 8.82 -11.16 -0.34
N MET A 226 8.23 -10.31 -1.17
CA MET A 226 6.77 -10.15 -1.24
C MET A 226 6.04 -11.29 -1.95
N ILE A 227 6.79 -12.23 -2.56
CA ILE A 227 6.24 -13.45 -3.16
C ILE A 227 6.48 -14.64 -2.24
N SER A 228 7.74 -14.86 -1.83
CA SER A 228 8.16 -16.02 -1.06
C SER A 228 7.96 -15.90 0.46
N GLY A 229 8.02 -14.67 0.99
CA GLY A 229 8.06 -14.36 2.43
C GLY A 229 9.49 -14.38 2.99
N PHE A 230 10.47 -14.87 2.24
CA PHE A 230 11.85 -15.01 2.69
C PHE A 230 12.72 -13.89 2.10
N ARG A 231 13.48 -13.23 2.97
CA ARG A 231 14.53 -12.29 2.58
C ARG A 231 15.87 -13.00 2.55
N MET A 232 16.53 -12.92 1.41
CA MET A 232 17.87 -13.47 1.19
C MET A 232 18.88 -12.33 1.16
N PHE A 233 19.99 -12.52 1.87
CA PHE A 233 21.12 -11.60 1.89
C PHE A 233 22.27 -12.22 1.10
N LYS A 234 22.65 -11.55 0.02
CA LYS A 234 23.81 -11.94 -0.81
C LYS A 234 25.01 -11.15 -0.32
N ASP A 235 26.10 -11.84 0.01
CA ASP A 235 27.38 -11.22 0.36
C ASP A 235 28.15 -10.82 -0.89
#